data_26d440b8647029b3e266149648ddc63e
#
_entry.id   26d440b8647029b3e266149648ddc63e
#
_cell.length_a   1.000
_cell.length_b   1.000
_cell.length_c   1.000
_cell.angle_alpha   90.00
_cell.angle_beta   90.00
_cell.angle_gamma   90.00
#
_symmetry.space_group_name_H-M   'P 1'
#
loop_
_entity.id
_entity.type
_entity.pdbx_description
1 polymer ?
#
loop_
_entity_poly.entity_id
_entity_poly.type
_entity_poly.pdbx_seq_one_letter_code
_entity_poly.pdbx_strand_id
1 'polypeptide(L)'
;MKPDVIVNLASKTDVDACEADTELAFSINVGGVKNLMSIFSGPIIHLSTDYVFNGDNGPYSEGDATDPINVYGLSKLASEKTVLNGHNNNLVIRTNVVYDYCEGTQASFLNWVVNSLREGKEINVVNDQWNNPTWTDSLAVVVKRAIDSRLTGIAHWGDKDWISRFDFALKIANIFKLEKKLIKPINTDELKQVAPRPLKGGLKTEYVQKALNLEPPPLEESLKAIKARLES
;
A
#
# COMPACT_ATOMS: atom_id res chain seq x y z
N MET A 1 22.82 -13.12 14.81
CA MET A 1 22.64 -11.66 14.97
C MET A 1 21.33 -11.47 15.72
N LYS A 2 21.30 -10.63 16.75
CA LYS A 2 20.06 -10.24 17.43
C LYS A 2 19.64 -8.87 16.89
N PRO A 3 18.53 -8.74 16.15
CA PRO A 3 18.05 -7.43 15.72
C PRO A 3 17.48 -6.65 16.92
N ASP A 4 17.54 -5.31 16.86
CA ASP A 4 16.90 -4.43 17.84
C ASP A 4 15.43 -4.18 17.51
N VAL A 5 15.06 -4.25 16.20
CA VAL A 5 13.72 -4.08 15.67
C VAL A 5 13.53 -4.98 14.46
N ILE A 6 12.31 -5.48 14.26
CA ILE A 6 11.90 -6.17 13.03
C ILE A 6 10.93 -5.27 12.26
N VAL A 7 11.23 -5.04 10.97
CA VAL A 7 10.29 -4.44 10.02
C VAL A 7 9.68 -5.57 9.20
N ASN A 8 8.42 -5.89 9.47
CA ASN A 8 7.72 -6.98 8.78
C ASN A 8 6.98 -6.47 7.54
N LEU A 9 7.52 -6.76 6.37
CA LEU A 9 6.94 -6.47 5.05
C LEU A 9 6.27 -7.70 4.42
N ALA A 10 6.45 -8.89 5.02
CA ALA A 10 5.95 -10.14 4.47
C ALA A 10 4.43 -10.23 4.60
N SER A 11 3.76 -10.48 3.47
CA SER A 11 2.31 -10.67 3.39
C SER A 11 1.92 -11.35 2.09
N LYS A 12 0.82 -12.11 2.09
CA LYS A 12 0.11 -12.49 0.88
C LYS A 12 -0.76 -11.29 0.48
N THR A 13 -0.40 -10.63 -0.62
CA THR A 13 -0.99 -9.34 -1.04
C THR A 13 -1.91 -9.44 -2.25
N ASP A 14 -1.92 -10.58 -2.94
CA ASP A 14 -2.86 -10.84 -4.04
C ASP A 14 -4.27 -11.00 -3.47
N VAL A 15 -5.09 -9.98 -3.68
CA VAL A 15 -6.43 -9.85 -3.08
C VAL A 15 -7.38 -10.92 -3.58
N ASP A 16 -7.35 -11.24 -4.89
CA ASP A 16 -8.20 -12.29 -5.48
C ASP A 16 -7.74 -13.67 -5.05
N ALA A 17 -6.43 -13.92 -4.95
CA ALA A 17 -5.90 -15.17 -4.43
C ALA A 17 -6.16 -15.34 -2.91
N CYS A 18 -6.27 -14.26 -2.14
CA CYS A 18 -6.71 -14.33 -0.74
C CYS A 18 -8.19 -14.71 -0.64
N GLU A 19 -9.05 -14.20 -1.53
CA GLU A 19 -10.46 -14.56 -1.58
C GLU A 19 -10.65 -16.04 -1.96
N ALA A 20 -9.87 -16.53 -2.92
CA ALA A 20 -9.91 -17.92 -3.38
C ALA A 20 -9.39 -18.93 -2.33
N ASP A 21 -8.45 -18.53 -1.46
CA ASP A 21 -7.87 -19.37 -0.41
C ASP A 21 -7.71 -18.58 0.89
N THR A 22 -8.82 -18.52 1.64
CA THR A 22 -8.89 -17.81 2.92
C THR A 22 -7.96 -18.42 3.97
N GLU A 23 -7.83 -19.75 4.03
CA GLU A 23 -6.99 -20.43 5.01
C GLU A 23 -5.52 -20.06 4.81
N LEU A 24 -5.03 -20.12 3.57
CA LEU A 24 -3.66 -19.73 3.23
C LEU A 24 -3.43 -18.23 3.51
N ALA A 25 -4.40 -17.36 3.20
CA ALA A 25 -4.29 -15.93 3.48
C ALA A 25 -4.08 -15.66 4.98
N PHE A 26 -4.89 -16.28 5.85
CA PHE A 26 -4.75 -16.13 7.30
C PHE A 26 -3.49 -16.83 7.84
N SER A 27 -3.14 -18.00 7.33
CA SER A 27 -1.92 -18.71 7.71
C SER A 27 -0.67 -17.86 7.47
N ILE A 28 -0.58 -17.19 6.33
CA ILE A 28 0.56 -16.33 5.98
C ILE A 28 0.48 -15.00 6.75
N ASN A 29 -0.65 -14.26 6.63
CA ASN A 29 -0.72 -12.89 7.12
C ASN A 29 -0.82 -12.80 8.65
N VAL A 30 -1.46 -13.76 9.30
CA VAL A 30 -1.62 -13.80 10.77
C VAL A 30 -0.65 -14.81 11.39
N GLY A 31 -0.58 -16.02 10.85
CA GLY A 31 0.31 -17.07 11.34
C GLY A 31 1.77 -16.68 11.27
N GLY A 32 2.20 -16.07 10.15
CA GLY A 32 3.55 -15.54 10.00
C GLY A 32 3.91 -14.51 11.07
N VAL A 33 3.00 -13.59 11.39
CA VAL A 33 3.19 -12.60 12.47
C VAL A 33 3.30 -13.28 13.84
N LYS A 34 2.41 -14.24 14.14
CA LYS A 34 2.47 -15.01 15.39
C LYS A 34 3.80 -15.74 15.55
N ASN A 35 4.32 -16.32 14.46
CA ASN A 35 5.62 -17.00 14.46
C ASN A 35 6.76 -16.01 14.75
N LEU A 36 6.77 -14.83 14.12
CA LEU A 36 7.75 -13.79 14.42
C LEU A 36 7.72 -13.39 15.91
N MET A 37 6.53 -13.17 16.45
CA MET A 37 6.34 -12.75 17.85
C MET A 37 6.69 -13.85 18.86
N SER A 38 6.62 -15.12 18.49
CA SER A 38 7.01 -16.23 19.37
C SER A 38 8.52 -16.35 19.58
N ILE A 39 9.33 -15.80 18.67
CA ILE A 39 10.80 -15.89 18.69
C ILE A 39 11.50 -14.55 18.90
N PHE A 40 10.77 -13.44 18.82
CA PHE A 40 11.31 -12.09 18.97
C PHE A 40 10.44 -11.27 19.94
N SER A 41 11.06 -10.79 21.02
CA SER A 41 10.41 -10.00 22.07
C SER A 41 10.64 -8.49 21.97
N GLY A 42 11.33 -8.04 20.92
CA GLY A 42 11.57 -6.62 20.66
C GLY A 42 10.44 -5.98 19.85
N PRO A 43 10.57 -4.67 19.52
CA PRO A 43 9.60 -3.94 18.73
C PRO A 43 9.45 -4.49 17.30
N ILE A 44 8.21 -4.58 16.84
CA ILE A 44 7.86 -4.94 15.45
C ILE A 44 7.17 -3.75 14.80
N ILE A 45 7.66 -3.35 13.62
CA ILE A 45 6.95 -2.45 12.70
C ILE A 45 6.30 -3.33 11.64
N HIS A 46 4.97 -3.34 11.57
CA HIS A 46 4.21 -4.17 10.65
C HIS A 46 3.52 -3.31 9.59
N LEU A 47 3.77 -3.59 8.31
CA LEU A 47 3.05 -2.93 7.23
C LEU A 47 1.66 -3.53 7.05
N SER A 48 0.66 -2.66 7.04
CA SER A 48 -0.73 -2.96 6.79
C SER A 48 -1.27 -2.17 5.58
N THR A 49 -2.57 -2.09 5.43
CA THR A 49 -3.24 -1.62 4.23
C THR A 49 -4.46 -0.75 4.56
N ASP A 50 -4.86 0.13 3.63
CA ASP A 50 -6.15 0.82 3.66
C ASP A 50 -7.35 -0.11 3.41
N TYR A 51 -7.12 -1.35 2.94
CA TYR A 51 -8.16 -2.38 2.77
C TYR A 51 -8.77 -2.87 4.09
N VAL A 52 -8.30 -2.41 5.24
CA VAL A 52 -8.97 -2.58 6.53
C VAL A 52 -10.24 -1.73 6.65
N PHE A 53 -10.47 -0.81 5.73
CA PHE A 53 -11.67 0.02 5.60
C PHE A 53 -12.55 -0.43 4.44
N ASN A 54 -13.84 -0.09 4.47
CA ASN A 54 -14.81 -0.48 3.44
C ASN A 54 -14.69 0.31 2.12
N GLY A 55 -14.10 1.50 2.15
CA GLY A 55 -13.93 2.33 0.96
C GLY A 55 -15.12 3.18 0.59
N ASP A 56 -16.03 3.47 1.51
CA ASP A 56 -17.19 4.32 1.26
C ASP A 56 -16.85 5.82 1.38
N ASN A 57 -16.01 6.18 2.36
CA ASN A 57 -15.81 7.56 2.79
C ASN A 57 -14.34 7.96 3.02
N GLY A 58 -13.38 7.35 2.30
CA GLY A 58 -11.97 7.73 2.39
C GLY A 58 -11.70 9.16 1.88
N PRO A 59 -10.53 9.71 2.20
CA PRO A 59 -9.44 9.10 2.98
C PRO A 59 -9.72 8.99 4.48
N TYR A 60 -9.23 7.91 5.10
CA TYR A 60 -9.50 7.53 6.50
C TYR A 60 -8.39 7.96 7.45
N SER A 61 -8.78 8.31 8.69
CA SER A 61 -7.88 8.59 9.81
C SER A 61 -7.59 7.31 10.62
N GLU A 62 -6.55 7.32 11.46
CA GLU A 62 -6.18 6.17 12.31
C GLU A 62 -7.29 5.75 13.30
N GLY A 63 -8.13 6.69 13.71
CA GLY A 63 -9.26 6.46 14.63
C GLY A 63 -10.56 6.05 13.98
N ASP A 64 -10.64 6.01 12.64
CA ASP A 64 -11.87 5.62 11.95
C ASP A 64 -12.13 4.10 12.11
N ALA A 65 -13.40 3.74 12.15
CA ALA A 65 -13.83 2.35 12.31
C ALA A 65 -13.38 1.51 11.10
N THR A 66 -12.76 0.38 11.37
CA THR A 66 -12.36 -0.58 10.34
C THR A 66 -13.54 -1.49 9.98
N ASP A 67 -13.74 -1.70 8.67
CA ASP A 67 -14.81 -2.55 8.12
C ASP A 67 -14.34 -3.17 6.78
N PRO A 68 -13.41 -4.14 6.81
CA PRO A 68 -12.85 -4.73 5.60
C PRO A 68 -13.90 -5.54 4.83
N ILE A 69 -13.96 -5.35 3.53
CA ILE A 69 -14.95 -5.97 2.64
C ILE A 69 -14.42 -7.21 1.88
N ASN A 70 -13.17 -7.61 2.09
CA ASN A 70 -12.55 -8.77 1.45
C ASN A 70 -11.63 -9.53 2.40
N VAL A 71 -11.27 -10.77 2.05
CA VAL A 71 -10.44 -11.66 2.87
C VAL A 71 -9.04 -11.07 3.10
N TYR A 72 -8.44 -10.40 2.11
CA TYR A 72 -7.15 -9.73 2.29
C TYR A 72 -7.23 -8.71 3.43
N GLY A 73 -8.16 -7.76 3.36
CA GLY A 73 -8.37 -6.75 4.39
C GLY A 73 -8.65 -7.36 5.77
N LEU A 74 -9.52 -8.39 5.84
CA LEU A 74 -9.80 -9.14 7.08
C LEU A 74 -8.54 -9.76 7.68
N SER A 75 -7.71 -10.43 6.86
CA SER A 75 -6.47 -11.05 7.31
C SER A 75 -5.44 -10.01 7.80
N LYS A 76 -5.35 -8.86 7.12
CA LYS A 76 -4.48 -7.75 7.52
C LYS A 76 -4.95 -7.11 8.83
N LEU A 77 -6.25 -6.87 9.00
CA LEU A 77 -6.81 -6.37 10.26
C LEU A 77 -6.56 -7.34 11.43
N ALA A 78 -6.69 -8.64 11.19
CA ALA A 78 -6.38 -9.65 12.19
C ALA A 78 -4.88 -9.67 12.54
N SER A 79 -3.98 -9.45 11.58
CA SER A 79 -2.55 -9.33 11.84
C SER A 79 -2.20 -8.06 12.62
N GLU A 80 -2.84 -6.93 12.34
CA GLU A 80 -2.71 -5.69 13.13
C GLU A 80 -3.04 -5.92 14.61
N LYS A 81 -4.22 -6.52 14.87
CA LYS A 81 -4.64 -6.86 16.22
C LYS A 81 -3.63 -7.79 16.93
N THR A 82 -3.06 -8.75 16.20
CA THR A 82 -2.04 -9.65 16.74
C THR A 82 -0.80 -8.88 17.15
N VAL A 83 -0.29 -7.98 16.29
CA VAL A 83 0.90 -7.15 16.56
C VAL A 83 0.67 -6.22 17.75
N LEU A 84 -0.45 -5.49 17.75
CA LEU A 84 -0.74 -4.47 18.78
C LEU A 84 -0.99 -5.08 20.17
N ASN A 85 -1.59 -6.27 20.23
CA ASN A 85 -1.82 -6.97 21.49
C ASN A 85 -0.56 -7.66 22.06
N GLY A 86 0.49 -7.79 21.26
CA GLY A 86 1.68 -8.54 21.67
C GLY A 86 2.70 -7.73 22.46
N HIS A 87 2.89 -6.46 22.13
CA HIS A 87 3.84 -5.58 22.82
C HIS A 87 3.50 -4.11 22.63
N ASN A 88 3.57 -3.29 23.67
CA ASN A 88 3.20 -1.87 23.63
C ASN A 88 4.12 -1.00 22.74
N ASN A 89 5.32 -1.51 22.39
CA ASN A 89 6.27 -0.80 21.53
C ASN A 89 6.14 -1.18 20.05
N ASN A 90 5.11 -1.95 19.69
CA ASN A 90 4.84 -2.30 18.30
C ASN A 90 4.16 -1.15 17.56
N LEU A 91 4.44 -1.07 16.25
CA LEU A 91 3.86 -0.12 15.33
C LEU A 91 3.22 -0.84 14.14
N VAL A 92 2.02 -0.45 13.80
CA VAL A 92 1.36 -0.79 12.54
C VAL A 92 1.39 0.44 11.64
N ILE A 93 1.95 0.32 10.44
CA ILE A 93 1.87 1.38 9.43
C ILE A 93 0.90 0.91 8.35
N ARG A 94 -0.26 1.53 8.26
CA ARG A 94 -1.18 1.34 7.14
C ARG A 94 -0.70 2.20 5.97
N THR A 95 -0.65 1.58 4.80
CA THR A 95 -0.27 2.24 3.55
C THR A 95 -1.15 1.71 2.42
N ASN A 96 -1.03 2.26 1.22
CA ASN A 96 -1.80 1.78 0.08
C ASN A 96 -1.01 1.91 -1.22
N VAL A 97 -1.35 1.06 -2.19
CA VAL A 97 -0.82 1.13 -3.56
C VAL A 97 0.65 1.50 -3.60
N VAL A 98 1.46 0.74 -2.85
CA VAL A 98 2.90 0.96 -2.83
C VAL A 98 3.46 0.76 -4.25
N TYR A 99 4.17 1.76 -4.75
CA TYR A 99 4.70 1.75 -6.09
C TYR A 99 6.16 2.17 -6.16
N ASP A 100 6.85 1.57 -7.09
CA ASP A 100 8.15 1.96 -7.60
C ASP A 100 8.34 1.28 -8.96
N TYR A 101 9.42 1.59 -9.66
CA TYR A 101 9.84 0.86 -10.85
C TYR A 101 11.05 -0.02 -10.54
N CYS A 102 10.90 -1.32 -10.82
CA CYS A 102 11.98 -2.29 -10.71
C CYS A 102 11.95 -3.20 -11.95
N GLU A 103 13.08 -3.35 -12.62
CA GLU A 103 13.19 -4.22 -13.79
C GLU A 103 12.92 -5.69 -13.43
N GLY A 104 12.36 -6.44 -14.38
CA GLY A 104 12.10 -7.87 -14.23
C GLY A 104 10.90 -8.24 -13.38
N THR A 105 10.09 -7.29 -12.91
CA THR A 105 8.85 -7.56 -12.15
C THR A 105 7.64 -6.82 -12.70
N GLN A 106 6.46 -7.39 -12.50
CA GLN A 106 5.16 -6.75 -12.71
C GLN A 106 4.47 -6.39 -11.39
N ALA A 107 5.20 -6.47 -10.27
CA ALA A 107 4.62 -6.43 -8.92
C ALA A 107 3.99 -5.08 -8.54
N SER A 108 4.31 -3.98 -9.22
CA SER A 108 3.71 -2.67 -8.93
C SER A 108 2.81 -2.18 -10.07
N PHE A 109 1.83 -1.36 -9.72
CA PHE A 109 0.96 -0.71 -10.69
C PHE A 109 1.76 0.13 -11.71
N LEU A 110 2.80 0.83 -11.25
CA LEU A 110 3.71 1.59 -12.10
C LEU A 110 4.40 0.69 -13.13
N ASN A 111 4.98 -0.44 -12.69
CA ASN A 111 5.63 -1.41 -13.58
C ASN A 111 4.67 -1.92 -14.66
N TRP A 112 3.46 -2.32 -14.23
CA TRP A 112 2.45 -2.83 -15.14
C TRP A 112 2.07 -1.80 -16.22
N VAL A 113 1.80 -0.54 -15.83
CA VAL A 113 1.45 0.53 -16.76
C VAL A 113 2.61 0.81 -17.72
N VAL A 114 3.82 1.04 -17.20
CA VAL A 114 5.00 1.38 -18.03
C VAL A 114 5.32 0.28 -19.02
N ASN A 115 5.37 -0.98 -18.56
CA ASN A 115 5.75 -2.10 -19.42
C ASN A 115 4.66 -2.36 -20.49
N SER A 116 3.38 -2.37 -20.11
CA SER A 116 2.28 -2.56 -21.06
C SER A 116 2.28 -1.50 -22.17
N LEU A 117 2.43 -0.22 -21.80
CA LEU A 117 2.42 0.86 -22.77
C LEU A 117 3.69 0.89 -23.66
N ARG A 118 4.86 0.50 -23.13
CA ARG A 118 6.09 0.33 -23.93
C ARG A 118 5.95 -0.78 -24.98
N GLU A 119 5.19 -1.81 -24.67
CA GLU A 119 4.87 -2.91 -25.60
C GLU A 119 3.74 -2.54 -26.59
N GLY A 120 3.20 -1.33 -26.52
CA GLY A 120 2.08 -0.88 -27.36
C GLY A 120 0.74 -1.55 -27.02
N LYS A 121 0.62 -2.16 -25.85
CA LYS A 121 -0.60 -2.83 -25.39
C LYS A 121 -1.61 -1.82 -24.86
N GLU A 122 -2.87 -1.98 -25.27
CA GLU A 122 -4.00 -1.30 -24.65
C GLU A 122 -4.27 -1.88 -23.25
N ILE A 123 -4.51 -1.02 -22.26
CA ILE A 123 -4.82 -1.41 -20.89
C ILE A 123 -6.14 -0.81 -20.43
N ASN A 124 -6.96 -1.61 -19.76
CA ASN A 124 -8.18 -1.17 -19.09
C ASN A 124 -7.87 -0.81 -17.64
N VAL A 125 -8.18 0.41 -17.23
CA VAL A 125 -7.87 0.91 -15.88
C VAL A 125 -9.12 1.47 -15.23
N VAL A 126 -9.41 1.02 -14.02
CA VAL A 126 -10.60 1.46 -13.26
C VAL A 126 -10.52 2.95 -12.89
N ASN A 127 -11.62 3.68 -13.09
CA ASN A 127 -11.70 5.12 -12.85
C ASN A 127 -12.47 5.48 -11.56
N ASP A 128 -13.06 4.49 -10.91
CA ASP A 128 -13.89 4.61 -9.71
C ASP A 128 -13.20 4.13 -8.42
N GLN A 129 -11.95 3.60 -8.50
CA GLN A 129 -11.11 3.30 -7.32
C GLN A 129 -10.16 4.46 -7.03
N TRP A 130 -10.30 5.06 -5.86
CA TRP A 130 -9.55 6.23 -5.40
C TRP A 130 -8.70 5.92 -4.18
N ASN A 131 -7.47 6.38 -4.15
CA ASN A 131 -6.56 6.33 -3.01
C ASN A 131 -5.41 7.33 -3.18
N ASN A 132 -4.50 7.39 -2.22
CA ASN A 132 -3.26 8.15 -2.32
C ASN A 132 -2.06 7.19 -2.43
N PRO A 133 -1.61 6.85 -3.66
CA PRO A 133 -0.52 5.88 -3.88
C PRO A 133 0.74 6.25 -3.10
N THR A 134 1.48 5.26 -2.63
CA THR A 134 2.64 5.46 -1.75
C THR A 134 3.93 5.07 -2.47
N TRP A 135 4.85 6.02 -2.63
CA TRP A 135 6.18 5.74 -3.16
C TRP A 135 7.04 4.98 -2.14
N THR A 136 7.81 3.98 -2.60
CA THR A 136 8.65 3.14 -1.73
C THR A 136 9.66 3.96 -0.94
N ASP A 137 10.31 4.97 -1.54
CA ASP A 137 11.31 5.78 -0.86
C ASP A 137 10.66 6.66 0.23
N SER A 138 9.47 7.22 -0.02
CA SER A 138 8.73 7.98 1.00
C SER A 138 8.37 7.08 2.19
N LEU A 139 7.90 5.87 1.92
CA LEU A 139 7.57 4.89 2.96
C LEU A 139 8.82 4.46 3.75
N ALA A 140 9.95 4.25 3.06
CA ALA A 140 11.22 3.89 3.71
C ALA A 140 11.70 4.99 4.67
N VAL A 141 11.55 6.26 4.30
CA VAL A 141 11.85 7.41 5.18
C VAL A 141 10.96 7.39 6.42
N VAL A 142 9.65 7.13 6.26
CA VAL A 142 8.71 7.03 7.38
C VAL A 142 9.11 5.88 8.32
N VAL A 143 9.39 4.70 7.79
CA VAL A 143 9.84 3.54 8.60
C VAL A 143 11.11 3.89 9.39
N LYS A 144 12.10 4.49 8.72
CA LYS A 144 13.33 4.92 9.40
C LYS A 144 13.06 5.91 10.52
N ARG A 145 12.28 6.96 10.24
CA ARG A 145 11.93 7.99 11.24
C ARG A 145 11.11 7.42 12.40
N ALA A 146 10.20 6.47 12.12
CA ALA A 146 9.43 5.78 13.14
C ALA A 146 10.31 4.96 14.09
N ILE A 147 11.37 4.31 13.57
CA ILE A 147 12.39 3.62 14.38
C ILE A 147 13.13 4.63 15.26
N ASP A 148 13.65 5.71 14.66
CA ASP A 148 14.47 6.73 15.36
C ASP A 148 13.67 7.41 16.49
N SER A 149 12.37 7.69 16.27
CA SER A 149 11.47 8.33 17.23
C SER A 149 10.77 7.36 18.18
N ARG A 150 10.92 6.06 17.99
CA ARG A 150 10.19 5.00 18.73
C ARG A 150 8.68 5.20 18.65
N LEU A 151 8.17 5.53 17.47
CA LEU A 151 6.72 5.66 17.24
C LEU A 151 6.04 4.30 17.47
N THR A 152 4.87 4.31 18.12
CA THR A 152 4.10 3.10 18.47
C THR A 152 2.63 3.25 18.11
N GLY A 153 1.89 2.12 18.13
CA GLY A 153 0.45 2.13 17.87
C GLY A 153 0.12 2.00 16.39
N ILE A 154 -0.79 2.81 15.87
CA ILE A 154 -1.21 2.82 14.47
C ILE A 154 -0.81 4.15 13.82
N ALA A 155 -0.26 4.07 12.63
CA ALA A 155 0.14 5.20 11.82
C ALA A 155 -0.33 5.01 10.37
N HIS A 156 -0.73 6.08 9.71
CA HIS A 156 -1.12 6.07 8.30
C HIS A 156 -0.09 6.77 7.43
N TRP A 157 0.26 6.18 6.29
CA TRP A 157 1.08 6.85 5.30
C TRP A 157 0.62 6.56 3.88
N GLY A 158 0.44 7.62 3.12
CA GLY A 158 0.21 7.67 1.69
C GLY A 158 0.75 9.00 1.17
N ASP A 159 1.10 9.07 -0.10
CA ASP A 159 1.60 10.32 -0.69
C ASP A 159 0.46 11.34 -0.80
N LYS A 160 0.79 12.57 -1.23
CA LYS A 160 -0.10 13.74 -1.10
C LYS A 160 -1.37 13.65 -1.94
N ASP A 161 -1.27 13.07 -3.16
CA ASP A 161 -2.35 13.14 -4.14
C ASP A 161 -3.39 12.03 -3.93
N TRP A 162 -4.62 12.37 -3.57
CA TRP A 162 -5.77 11.45 -3.62
C TRP A 162 -6.32 11.41 -5.04
N ILE A 163 -6.21 10.26 -5.72
CA ILE A 163 -6.36 10.14 -7.17
C ILE A 163 -7.00 8.81 -7.56
N SER A 164 -7.72 8.78 -8.69
CA SER A 164 -8.20 7.52 -9.26
C SER A 164 -7.06 6.68 -9.86
N ARG A 165 -7.27 5.36 -9.96
CA ARG A 165 -6.31 4.49 -10.67
C ARG A 165 -6.09 4.93 -12.11
N PHE A 166 -7.15 5.34 -12.79
CA PHE A 166 -7.09 5.83 -14.17
C PHE A 166 -6.25 7.10 -14.28
N ASP A 167 -6.50 8.10 -13.43
CA ASP A 167 -5.71 9.34 -13.45
C ASP A 167 -4.25 9.10 -13.06
N PHE A 168 -4.00 8.15 -12.15
CA PHE A 168 -2.63 7.72 -11.82
C PHE A 168 -1.93 7.14 -13.05
N ALA A 169 -2.58 6.24 -13.81
CA ALA A 169 -2.03 5.71 -15.06
C ALA A 169 -1.76 6.80 -16.10
N LEU A 170 -2.66 7.81 -16.22
CA LEU A 170 -2.44 8.96 -17.11
C LEU A 170 -1.23 9.83 -16.68
N LYS A 171 -1.03 10.05 -15.37
CA LYS A 171 0.15 10.75 -14.86
C LYS A 171 1.44 9.97 -15.15
N ILE A 172 1.43 8.65 -14.94
CA ILE A 172 2.54 7.77 -15.30
C ILE A 172 2.87 7.92 -16.79
N ALA A 173 1.89 7.74 -17.67
CA ALA A 173 2.08 7.85 -19.11
C ALA A 173 2.65 9.22 -19.51
N ASN A 174 2.19 10.30 -18.87
CA ASN A 174 2.68 11.64 -19.11
C ASN A 174 4.17 11.80 -18.76
N ILE A 175 4.56 11.38 -17.55
CA ILE A 175 5.94 11.52 -17.06
C ILE A 175 6.91 10.64 -17.87
N PHE A 176 6.49 9.39 -18.17
CA PHE A 176 7.31 8.43 -18.92
C PHE A 176 7.23 8.61 -20.45
N LYS A 177 6.48 9.63 -20.93
CA LYS A 177 6.29 9.96 -22.37
C LYS A 177 5.74 8.79 -23.18
N LEU A 178 4.72 8.11 -22.62
CA LEU A 178 4.03 6.96 -23.21
C LEU A 178 2.67 7.36 -23.82
N GLU A 179 2.12 6.52 -24.69
CA GLU A 179 0.87 6.79 -25.41
C GLU A 179 -0.37 6.69 -24.53
N LYS A 180 -0.90 7.81 -24.06
CA LYS A 180 -2.12 7.89 -23.22
C LYS A 180 -3.35 7.27 -23.87
N LYS A 181 -3.43 7.28 -25.23
CA LYS A 181 -4.59 6.71 -25.96
C LYS A 181 -4.80 5.21 -25.73
N LEU A 182 -3.75 4.51 -25.30
CA LEU A 182 -3.78 3.07 -24.97
C LEU A 182 -4.39 2.79 -23.58
N ILE A 183 -4.65 3.82 -22.76
CA ILE A 183 -5.26 3.68 -21.44
C ILE A 183 -6.76 3.92 -21.58
N LYS A 184 -7.58 2.89 -21.31
CA LYS A 184 -9.03 2.95 -21.41
C LYS A 184 -9.65 2.97 -20.02
N PRO A 185 -10.54 3.94 -19.71
CA PRO A 185 -11.27 3.92 -18.44
C PRO A 185 -12.33 2.83 -18.46
N ILE A 186 -12.44 2.11 -17.37
CA ILE A 186 -13.53 1.17 -17.08
C ILE A 186 -14.00 1.37 -15.65
N ASN A 187 -15.19 0.85 -15.30
CA ASN A 187 -15.63 0.76 -13.92
C ASN A 187 -15.13 -0.56 -13.27
N THR A 188 -15.08 -0.60 -11.94
CA THR A 188 -14.67 -1.79 -11.17
C THR A 188 -15.51 -3.02 -11.53
N ASP A 189 -16.81 -2.86 -11.71
CA ASP A 189 -17.72 -3.98 -12.06
C ASP A 189 -17.40 -4.61 -13.42
N GLU A 190 -16.85 -3.84 -14.36
CA GLU A 190 -16.44 -4.34 -15.69
C GLU A 190 -15.18 -5.22 -15.60
N LEU A 191 -14.34 -5.00 -14.58
CA LEU A 191 -13.10 -5.78 -14.40
C LEU A 191 -13.34 -7.20 -13.87
N LYS A 192 -14.54 -7.47 -13.31
CA LYS A 192 -14.98 -8.79 -12.81
C LYS A 192 -13.97 -9.45 -11.85
N GLN A 193 -13.36 -8.66 -10.96
CA GLN A 193 -12.48 -9.17 -9.92
C GLN A 193 -13.24 -10.09 -8.97
N VAL A 194 -12.57 -11.13 -8.46
CA VAL A 194 -13.19 -12.13 -7.56
C VAL A 194 -13.53 -11.50 -6.21
N ALA A 195 -12.59 -10.75 -5.64
CA ALA A 195 -12.79 -10.08 -4.37
C ALA A 195 -13.33 -8.65 -4.57
N PRO A 196 -14.25 -8.16 -3.74
CA PRO A 196 -14.69 -6.76 -3.77
C PRO A 196 -13.53 -5.81 -3.47
N ARG A 197 -13.55 -4.63 -4.06
CA ARG A 197 -12.52 -3.58 -3.88
C ARG A 197 -13.11 -2.33 -3.25
N PRO A 198 -12.44 -1.73 -2.22
CA PRO A 198 -12.79 -0.41 -1.73
C PRO A 198 -12.72 0.63 -2.85
N LEU A 199 -13.81 1.38 -3.09
CA LEU A 199 -13.85 2.36 -4.17
C LEU A 199 -13.23 3.71 -3.76
N LYS A 200 -13.51 4.20 -2.57
CA LYS A 200 -12.96 5.43 -2.02
C LYS A 200 -12.07 5.11 -0.81
N GLY A 201 -10.94 4.51 -1.07
CA GLY A 201 -9.91 4.23 -0.07
C GLY A 201 -9.05 5.45 0.23
N GLY A 202 -7.79 5.20 0.62
CA GLY A 202 -6.83 6.25 0.95
C GLY A 202 -6.79 6.57 2.43
N LEU A 203 -5.71 7.24 2.82
CA LEU A 203 -5.31 7.43 4.21
C LEU A 203 -5.00 8.90 4.48
N LYS A 204 -5.51 9.45 5.58
CA LYS A 204 -5.07 10.72 6.12
C LYS A 204 -3.74 10.51 6.83
N THR A 205 -2.81 11.46 6.67
CA THR A 205 -1.42 11.32 7.12
C THR A 205 -0.99 12.39 8.12
N GLU A 206 -1.90 13.26 8.54
CA GLU A 206 -1.61 14.43 9.39
C GLU A 206 -0.98 14.03 10.73
N TYR A 207 -1.36 12.88 11.29
CA TYR A 207 -0.75 12.37 12.51
C TYR A 207 0.74 12.08 12.32
N VAL A 208 1.08 11.33 11.27
CA VAL A 208 2.49 10.96 10.97
C VAL A 208 3.30 12.18 10.54
N GLN A 209 2.72 13.08 9.72
CA GLN A 209 3.35 14.33 9.34
C GLN A 209 3.82 15.10 10.57
N LYS A 210 2.91 15.29 11.54
CA LYS A 210 3.22 16.01 12.78
C LYS A 210 4.19 15.24 13.68
N ALA A 211 3.98 13.93 13.87
CA ALA A 211 4.78 13.10 14.78
C ALA A 211 6.23 12.93 14.32
N LEU A 212 6.46 12.85 13.00
CA LEU A 212 7.77 12.60 12.42
C LEU A 212 8.39 13.83 11.73
N ASN A 213 7.68 14.95 11.68
CA ASN A 213 8.06 16.17 10.96
C ASN A 213 8.40 15.85 9.49
N LEU A 214 7.46 15.20 8.79
CA LEU A 214 7.58 14.78 7.40
C LEU A 214 6.38 15.30 6.60
N GLU A 215 6.60 15.59 5.32
CA GLU A 215 5.53 15.90 4.37
C GLU A 215 5.44 14.80 3.31
N PRO A 216 4.22 14.33 2.97
CA PRO A 216 4.06 13.37 1.89
C PRO A 216 4.40 14.02 0.54
N PRO A 217 5.23 13.37 -0.29
CA PRO A 217 5.61 13.94 -1.57
C PRO A 217 4.41 14.01 -2.54
N PRO A 218 4.37 15.01 -3.43
CA PRO A 218 3.46 15.00 -4.56
C PRO A 218 3.79 13.85 -5.52
N LEU A 219 2.76 13.18 -6.04
CA LEU A 219 2.89 12.06 -6.98
C LEU A 219 3.78 12.39 -8.18
N GLU A 220 3.65 13.60 -8.72
CA GLU A 220 4.44 14.02 -9.88
C GLU A 220 5.94 14.08 -9.57
N GLU A 221 6.32 14.54 -8.40
CA GLU A 221 7.73 14.60 -7.96
C GLU A 221 8.30 13.19 -7.79
N SER A 222 7.57 12.29 -7.15
CA SER A 222 7.96 10.89 -6.99
C SER A 222 8.16 10.20 -8.34
N LEU A 223 7.22 10.36 -9.28
CA LEU A 223 7.33 9.78 -10.62
C LEU A 223 8.52 10.35 -11.43
N LYS A 224 8.80 11.66 -11.30
CA LYS A 224 9.99 12.28 -11.93
C LYS A 224 11.28 11.74 -11.32
N ALA A 225 11.35 11.56 -10.01
CA ALA A 225 12.52 11.00 -9.34
C ALA A 225 12.77 9.55 -9.75
N ILE A 226 11.71 8.72 -9.81
CA ILE A 226 11.80 7.33 -10.31
C ILE A 226 12.33 7.31 -11.75
N LYS A 227 11.75 8.15 -12.63
CA LYS A 227 12.19 8.20 -14.02
C LYS A 227 13.66 8.62 -14.15
N ALA A 228 14.10 9.66 -13.44
CA ALA A 228 15.49 10.12 -13.45
C ALA A 228 16.47 9.03 -13.02
N ARG A 229 16.09 8.21 -12.01
CA ARG A 229 16.88 7.05 -11.56
C ARG A 229 17.02 5.97 -12.63
N LEU A 230 16.04 5.83 -13.52
CA LEU A 230 16.08 4.85 -14.62
C LEU A 230 16.88 5.34 -15.83
N GLU A 231 17.07 6.65 -15.98
CA GLU A 231 17.79 7.26 -17.08
C GLU A 231 19.27 7.55 -16.73
N SER A 232 19.67 7.29 -15.47
CA SER A 232 21.05 7.43 -14.97
C SER A 232 21.87 6.15 -15.12
#